data_3e88c294d2847a713f84cb7c2f6e2b41
#
_entry.id   3e88c294d2847a713f84cb7c2f6e2b41
#
_cell.length_a   1.000
_cell.length_b   1.000
_cell.length_c   1.000
_cell.angle_alpha   90.00
_cell.angle_beta   90.00
_cell.angle_gamma   90.00
#
_symmetry.space_group_name_H-M   'P 1'
#
loop_
_entity.id
_entity.type
_entity.pdbx_description
1 polymer ?
#
loop_
_entity_poly.entity_id
_entity_poly.type
_entity_poly.pdbx_seq_one_letter_code
_entity_poly.pdbx_strand_id
1 'polypeptide(L)'
;MMEHTLKAFDADLQELARMIAEMGGLAERQIGDALDALNRRDTALARDVIAADARVDSLQRQIEEKAILTIARRQPMAVDLRDLVGALRVSNDLERIGDLAKNIAKRVEVMDSELSLQKVMRGIEHMTELVLTQIKEVLDAYARRDVAKAMQVWRADEEVDAVNNSLFRELLTYMMEDPRNISLCTHLLFCAKNIERMGDHATNIAETIYYMVEGYILPDDRPKGDHTSTTNIPYRN
;
A
#
# COMPACT_ATOMS: atom_id res chain seq x y z
N MET A 1 -7.75 41.80 -3.25
CA MET A 1 -7.52 41.00 -2.05
C MET A 1 -8.02 39.56 -2.19
N MET A 2 -9.27 39.33 -2.67
CA MET A 2 -9.82 37.96 -2.90
C MET A 2 -9.00 37.12 -3.91
N GLU A 3 -8.60 37.69 -5.05
CA GLU A 3 -7.85 36.97 -6.09
C GLU A 3 -6.45 36.52 -5.63
N HIS A 4 -5.80 37.29 -4.74
CA HIS A 4 -4.51 36.94 -4.14
C HIS A 4 -4.63 35.81 -3.12
N THR A 5 -5.77 35.71 -2.44
CA THR A 5 -6.05 34.65 -1.46
C THR A 5 -6.35 33.32 -2.16
N LEU A 6 -7.08 33.34 -3.29
CA LEU A 6 -7.35 32.16 -4.13
C LEU A 6 -6.05 31.58 -4.71
N LYS A 7 -5.22 32.42 -5.33
CA LYS A 7 -3.92 31.96 -5.90
C LYS A 7 -2.98 31.36 -4.85
N ALA A 8 -3.00 31.89 -3.64
CA ALA A 8 -2.17 31.36 -2.55
C ALA A 8 -2.71 30.03 -1.98
N PHE A 9 -4.03 29.83 -2.01
CA PHE A 9 -4.65 28.55 -1.63
C PHE A 9 -4.38 27.46 -2.68
N ASP A 10 -4.53 27.78 -3.96
CA ASP A 10 -4.19 26.88 -5.06
C ASP A 10 -2.72 26.42 -5.01
N ALA A 11 -1.81 27.33 -4.67
CA ALA A 11 -0.39 26.99 -4.47
C ALA A 11 -0.17 26.03 -3.30
N ASP A 12 -0.90 26.22 -2.19
CA ASP A 12 -0.84 25.30 -1.03
C ASP A 12 -1.33 23.89 -1.40
N LEU A 13 -2.42 23.78 -2.19
CA LEU A 13 -2.94 22.49 -2.68
C LEU A 13 -1.98 21.82 -3.67
N GLN A 14 -1.40 22.59 -4.60
CA GLN A 14 -0.42 22.06 -5.55
C GLN A 14 0.83 21.53 -4.84
N GLU A 15 1.28 22.20 -3.80
CA GLU A 15 2.41 21.73 -3.01
C GLU A 15 2.09 20.43 -2.27
N LEU A 16 0.91 20.29 -1.66
CA LEU A 16 0.44 19.04 -1.05
C LEU A 16 0.38 17.90 -2.08
N ALA A 17 -0.18 18.17 -3.27
CA ALA A 17 -0.23 17.17 -4.34
C ALA A 17 1.17 16.72 -4.79
N ARG A 18 2.15 17.64 -4.87
CA ARG A 18 3.54 17.32 -5.17
C ARG A 18 4.18 16.46 -4.09
N MET A 19 3.95 16.78 -2.81
CA MET A 19 4.48 16.00 -1.69
C MET A 19 3.89 14.58 -1.65
N ILE A 20 2.60 14.43 -1.95
CA ILE A 20 1.94 13.12 -2.08
C ILE A 20 2.55 12.31 -3.23
N ALA A 21 2.78 12.94 -4.39
CA ALA A 21 3.43 12.28 -5.53
C ALA A 21 4.87 11.84 -5.20
N GLU A 22 5.64 12.67 -4.48
CA GLU A 22 6.98 12.31 -3.99
C GLU A 22 6.92 11.11 -3.04
N MET A 23 5.98 11.14 -2.09
CA MET A 23 5.76 10.06 -1.11
C MET A 23 5.35 8.76 -1.79
N GLY A 24 4.46 8.83 -2.79
CA GLY A 24 4.06 7.68 -3.62
C GLY A 24 5.25 7.05 -4.34
N GLY A 25 6.08 7.84 -5.00
CA GLY A 25 7.29 7.34 -5.67
C GLY A 25 8.33 6.74 -4.72
N LEU A 26 8.36 7.16 -3.44
CA LEU A 26 9.18 6.53 -2.41
C LEU A 26 8.59 5.18 -1.99
N ALA A 27 7.27 5.10 -1.77
CA ALA A 27 6.59 3.87 -1.40
C ALA A 27 6.73 2.80 -2.51
N GLU A 28 6.52 3.17 -3.77
CA GLU A 28 6.72 2.27 -4.92
C GLU A 28 8.15 1.69 -4.95
N ARG A 29 9.17 2.53 -4.74
CA ARG A 29 10.56 2.06 -4.66
C ARG A 29 10.79 1.12 -3.49
N GLN A 30 10.30 1.46 -2.30
CA GLN A 30 10.44 0.59 -1.12
C GLN A 30 9.83 -0.78 -1.35
N ILE A 31 8.68 -0.89 -2.02
CA ILE A 31 8.06 -2.17 -2.37
C ILE A 31 8.96 -2.95 -3.32
N GLY A 32 9.43 -2.32 -4.40
CA GLY A 32 10.33 -2.97 -5.37
C GLY A 32 11.62 -3.46 -4.73
N ASP A 33 12.28 -2.60 -3.95
CA ASP A 33 13.53 -2.93 -3.27
C ASP A 33 13.34 -4.02 -2.20
N ALA A 34 12.20 -4.02 -1.49
CA ALA A 34 11.86 -5.07 -0.51
C ALA A 34 11.63 -6.43 -1.19
N LEU A 35 10.97 -6.45 -2.37
CA LEU A 35 10.80 -7.66 -3.17
C LEU A 35 12.15 -8.16 -3.71
N ASP A 36 12.98 -7.27 -4.25
CA ASP A 36 14.31 -7.61 -4.72
C ASP A 36 15.20 -8.17 -3.60
N ALA A 37 15.15 -7.56 -2.42
CA ALA A 37 15.85 -8.06 -1.24
C ALA A 37 15.35 -9.46 -0.83
N LEU A 38 14.04 -9.69 -0.90
CA LEU A 38 13.43 -10.98 -0.60
C LEU A 38 13.87 -12.06 -1.60
N ASN A 39 13.83 -11.76 -2.90
CA ASN A 39 14.19 -12.68 -3.99
C ASN A 39 15.66 -13.07 -3.96
N ARG A 40 16.54 -12.10 -3.70
CA ARG A 40 18.00 -12.29 -3.71
C ARG A 40 18.56 -12.65 -2.34
N ARG A 41 17.72 -12.60 -1.30
CA ARG A 41 18.14 -12.72 0.11
C ARG A 41 19.23 -11.70 0.47
N ASP A 42 19.08 -10.50 -0.08
CA ASP A 42 20.02 -9.42 0.09
C ASP A 42 19.72 -8.64 1.38
N THR A 43 20.44 -8.98 2.44
CA THR A 43 20.29 -8.31 3.75
C THR A 43 20.81 -6.88 3.75
N ALA A 44 21.73 -6.53 2.83
CA ALA A 44 22.21 -5.15 2.71
C ALA A 44 21.10 -4.28 2.12
N LEU A 45 20.50 -4.70 1.00
CA LEU A 45 19.34 -4.01 0.40
C LEU A 45 18.15 -3.94 1.38
N ALA A 46 17.90 -5.01 2.14
CA ALA A 46 16.85 -5.01 3.16
C ALA A 46 17.07 -3.90 4.22
N ARG A 47 18.31 -3.70 4.69
CA ARG A 47 18.65 -2.60 5.62
C ARG A 47 18.45 -1.23 5.00
N ASP A 48 18.79 -1.08 3.72
CA ASP A 48 18.57 0.17 3.00
C ASP A 48 17.07 0.51 2.91
N VAL A 49 16.20 -0.47 2.63
CA VAL A 49 14.73 -0.30 2.66
C VAL A 49 14.25 0.12 4.05
N ILE A 50 14.74 -0.54 5.11
CA ILE A 50 14.39 -0.21 6.50
C ILE A 50 14.79 1.23 6.85
N ALA A 51 15.97 1.65 6.42
CA ALA A 51 16.47 3.01 6.68
C ALA A 51 15.74 4.09 5.87
N ALA A 52 15.33 3.77 4.63
CA ALA A 52 14.62 4.69 3.74
C ALA A 52 13.22 5.07 4.25
N ASP A 53 12.61 4.26 5.07
CA ASP A 53 11.29 4.47 5.65
C ASP A 53 11.17 5.79 6.43
N ALA A 54 12.22 6.21 7.12
CA ALA A 54 12.27 7.49 7.81
C ALA A 54 11.99 8.71 6.90
N ARG A 55 12.22 8.57 5.58
CA ARG A 55 11.91 9.62 4.61
C ARG A 55 10.40 9.70 4.34
N VAL A 56 9.73 8.56 4.24
CA VAL A 56 8.26 8.48 4.08
C VAL A 56 7.57 9.07 5.31
N ASP A 57 8.00 8.68 6.52
CA ASP A 57 7.52 9.23 7.79
C ASP A 57 7.68 10.76 7.87
N SER A 58 8.83 11.26 7.40
CA SER A 58 9.10 12.70 7.39
C SER A 58 8.18 13.46 6.46
N LEU A 59 7.90 12.90 5.25
CA LEU A 59 6.97 13.51 4.30
C LEU A 59 5.54 13.49 4.82
N GLN A 60 5.11 12.38 5.43
CA GLN A 60 3.77 12.28 6.03
C GLN A 60 3.57 13.39 7.08
N ARG A 61 4.52 13.59 8.01
CA ARG A 61 4.45 14.68 9.00
C ARG A 61 4.41 16.08 8.37
N GLN A 62 5.18 16.30 7.30
CA GLN A 62 5.19 17.59 6.59
C GLN A 62 3.85 17.85 5.90
N ILE A 63 3.24 16.82 5.28
CA ILE A 63 1.91 16.92 4.66
C ILE A 63 0.87 17.25 5.72
N GLU A 64 0.91 16.55 6.87
CA GLU A 64 0.00 16.79 7.98
C GLU A 64 0.11 18.23 8.52
N GLU A 65 1.33 18.69 8.81
CA GLU A 65 1.57 20.06 9.28
C GLU A 65 1.08 21.10 8.26
N LYS A 66 1.42 20.90 6.97
CA LYS A 66 0.99 21.80 5.90
C LYS A 66 -0.53 21.86 5.77
N ALA A 67 -1.21 20.71 5.79
CA ALA A 67 -2.68 20.64 5.67
C ALA A 67 -3.35 21.35 6.86
N ILE A 68 -2.90 21.09 8.10
CA ILE A 68 -3.42 21.73 9.32
C ILE A 68 -3.21 23.25 9.27
N LEU A 69 -2.02 23.71 8.91
CA LEU A 69 -1.73 25.14 8.79
C LEU A 69 -2.57 25.81 7.70
N THR A 70 -2.81 25.13 6.58
CA THR A 70 -3.65 25.64 5.50
C THR A 70 -5.11 25.76 5.97
N ILE A 71 -5.65 24.76 6.67
CA ILE A 71 -6.99 24.82 7.26
C ILE A 71 -7.10 26.02 8.23
N ALA A 72 -6.14 26.14 9.14
CA ALA A 72 -6.16 27.22 10.15
C ALA A 72 -6.07 28.63 9.54
N ARG A 73 -5.27 28.80 8.49
CA ARG A 73 -5.04 30.12 7.86
C ARG A 73 -6.10 30.51 6.86
N ARG A 74 -6.65 29.54 6.10
CA ARG A 74 -7.54 29.81 4.96
C ARG A 74 -9.00 29.58 5.26
N GLN A 75 -9.32 28.77 6.30
CA GLN A 75 -10.68 28.39 6.65
C GLN A 75 -11.50 27.89 5.45
N PRO A 76 -10.95 26.88 4.70
CA PRO A 76 -11.57 26.38 3.48
C PRO A 76 -12.93 25.76 3.75
N MET A 77 -13.82 25.79 2.75
CA MET A 77 -15.16 25.24 2.88
C MET A 77 -15.45 24.19 1.81
N ALA A 78 -16.34 23.28 2.14
CA ALA A 78 -16.88 22.27 1.21
C ALA A 78 -15.77 21.49 0.46
N VAL A 79 -15.62 21.70 -0.85
CA VAL A 79 -14.67 20.97 -1.71
C VAL A 79 -13.24 21.17 -1.27
N ASP A 80 -12.84 22.41 -1.00
CA ASP A 80 -11.48 22.76 -0.60
C ASP A 80 -11.06 22.09 0.72
N LEU A 81 -11.99 21.98 1.66
CA LEU A 81 -11.74 21.25 2.91
C LEU A 81 -11.60 19.75 2.68
N ARG A 82 -12.41 19.17 1.76
CA ARG A 82 -12.29 17.75 1.42
C ARG A 82 -10.95 17.43 0.76
N ASP A 83 -10.39 18.34 -0.05
CA ASP A 83 -9.06 18.16 -0.65
C ASP A 83 -7.97 18.06 0.40
N LEU A 84 -8.00 18.91 1.42
CA LEU A 84 -7.04 18.87 2.52
C LEU A 84 -7.19 17.60 3.38
N VAL A 85 -8.43 17.22 3.70
CA VAL A 85 -8.73 15.97 4.43
C VAL A 85 -8.32 14.76 3.59
N GLY A 86 -8.56 14.79 2.28
CA GLY A 86 -8.12 13.75 1.35
C GLY A 86 -6.61 13.59 1.32
N ALA A 87 -5.86 14.71 1.27
CA ALA A 87 -4.41 14.69 1.33
C ALA A 87 -3.88 14.04 2.63
N LEU A 88 -4.50 14.33 3.78
CA LEU A 88 -4.17 13.69 5.06
C LEU A 88 -4.41 12.17 5.04
N ARG A 89 -5.55 11.73 4.50
CA ARG A 89 -5.87 10.30 4.41
C ARG A 89 -4.92 9.57 3.48
N VAL A 90 -4.70 10.11 2.27
CA VAL A 90 -3.79 9.52 1.28
C VAL A 90 -2.36 9.43 1.81
N SER A 91 -1.84 10.46 2.49
CA SER A 91 -0.51 10.42 3.08
C SER A 91 -0.38 9.35 4.18
N ASN A 92 -1.44 9.16 4.98
CA ASN A 92 -1.46 8.08 5.98
C ASN A 92 -1.46 6.69 5.33
N ASP A 93 -2.25 6.47 4.27
CA ASP A 93 -2.25 5.18 3.57
C ASP A 93 -0.89 4.90 2.90
N LEU A 94 -0.23 5.91 2.33
CA LEU A 94 1.11 5.77 1.75
C LEU A 94 2.18 5.46 2.81
N GLU A 95 2.10 6.04 4.00
CA GLU A 95 2.98 5.68 5.13
C GLU A 95 2.78 4.22 5.53
N ARG A 96 1.52 3.76 5.63
CA ARG A 96 1.22 2.36 5.91
C ARG A 96 1.77 1.41 4.84
N ILE A 97 1.72 1.79 3.57
CA ILE A 97 2.34 1.02 2.48
C ILE A 97 3.85 0.92 2.68
N GLY A 98 4.53 2.03 3.02
CA GLY A 98 5.96 2.04 3.35
C GLY A 98 6.30 1.14 4.55
N ASP A 99 5.54 1.24 5.64
CA ASP A 99 5.68 0.37 6.82
C ASP A 99 5.56 -1.12 6.48
N LEU A 100 4.65 -1.49 5.59
CA LEU A 100 4.47 -2.88 5.14
C LEU A 100 5.67 -3.35 4.30
N ALA A 101 6.23 -2.52 3.44
CA ALA A 101 7.46 -2.82 2.70
C ALA A 101 8.67 -2.99 3.65
N LYS A 102 8.83 -2.11 4.63
CA LYS A 102 9.81 -2.24 5.70
C LYS A 102 9.65 -3.56 6.47
N ASN A 103 8.41 -3.99 6.73
CA ASN A 103 8.15 -5.24 7.44
C ASN A 103 8.54 -6.48 6.60
N ILE A 104 8.43 -6.42 5.25
CA ILE A 104 8.97 -7.46 4.36
C ILE A 104 10.50 -7.47 4.48
N ALA A 105 11.17 -6.32 4.37
CA ALA A 105 12.61 -6.21 4.48
C ALA A 105 13.16 -6.74 5.81
N LYS A 106 12.52 -6.44 6.95
CA LYS A 106 12.88 -7.01 8.25
C LYS A 106 12.83 -8.55 8.29
N ARG A 107 11.95 -9.17 7.50
CA ARG A 107 11.88 -10.64 7.43
C ARG A 107 13.04 -11.21 6.64
N VAL A 108 13.55 -10.51 5.64
CA VAL A 108 14.75 -10.93 4.89
C VAL A 108 15.95 -11.08 5.83
N GLU A 109 16.12 -10.18 6.82
CA GLU A 109 17.23 -10.23 7.78
C GLU A 109 17.23 -11.48 8.69
N VAL A 110 16.07 -12.10 8.91
CA VAL A 110 15.92 -13.25 9.83
C VAL A 110 15.62 -14.56 9.10
N MET A 111 15.49 -14.53 7.78
CA MET A 111 15.26 -15.71 6.96
C MET A 111 16.58 -16.45 6.74
N ASP A 112 16.86 -17.46 7.56
CA ASP A 112 18.02 -18.34 7.45
C ASP A 112 17.57 -19.72 6.93
N SER A 113 17.45 -19.86 5.60
CA SER A 113 17.09 -21.12 4.96
C SER A 113 17.71 -21.23 3.57
N GLU A 114 18.37 -22.33 3.28
CA GLU A 114 18.89 -22.66 1.95
C GLU A 114 17.78 -23.13 0.98
N LEU A 115 16.58 -23.43 1.51
CA LEU A 115 15.45 -23.89 0.70
C LEU A 115 14.93 -22.77 -0.21
N SER A 116 14.73 -23.12 -1.49
CA SER A 116 14.16 -22.21 -2.48
C SER A 116 12.79 -22.72 -2.91
N LEU A 117 11.74 -21.98 -2.56
CA LEU A 117 10.37 -22.25 -2.99
C LEU A 117 10.05 -21.40 -4.24
N GLN A 118 10.70 -21.72 -5.36
CA GLN A 118 10.63 -20.89 -6.58
C GLN A 118 9.21 -20.61 -7.08
N LYS A 119 8.28 -21.55 -6.92
CA LYS A 119 6.90 -21.37 -7.33
C LYS A 119 6.19 -20.33 -6.46
N VAL A 120 6.38 -20.42 -5.13
CA VAL A 120 5.84 -19.44 -4.19
C VAL A 120 6.43 -18.06 -4.46
N MET A 121 7.74 -17.97 -4.69
CA MET A 121 8.41 -16.69 -5.00
C MET A 121 7.82 -16.03 -6.25
N ARG A 122 7.59 -16.79 -7.33
CA ARG A 122 6.89 -16.24 -8.53
C ARG A 122 5.47 -15.76 -8.22
N GLY A 123 4.76 -16.44 -7.32
CA GLY A 123 3.44 -15.98 -6.88
C GLY A 123 3.50 -14.67 -6.09
N ILE A 124 4.51 -14.50 -5.23
CA ILE A 124 4.77 -13.27 -4.49
C ILE A 124 5.17 -12.13 -5.45
N GLU A 125 6.03 -12.41 -6.43
CA GLU A 125 6.40 -11.45 -7.48
C GLU A 125 5.16 -10.96 -8.23
N HIS A 126 4.35 -11.88 -8.75
CA HIS A 126 3.13 -11.54 -9.48
C HIS A 126 2.16 -10.69 -8.62
N MET A 127 1.95 -11.07 -7.36
CA MET A 127 1.11 -10.33 -6.43
C MET A 127 1.66 -8.90 -6.19
N THR A 128 2.98 -8.76 -6.09
CA THR A 128 3.63 -7.44 -5.93
C THR A 128 3.45 -6.57 -7.18
N GLU A 129 3.56 -7.14 -8.39
CA GLU A 129 3.31 -6.42 -9.64
C GLU A 129 1.88 -5.89 -9.74
N LEU A 130 0.89 -6.68 -9.32
CA LEU A 130 -0.51 -6.25 -9.26
C LEU A 130 -0.66 -5.05 -8.31
N VAL A 131 -0.12 -5.14 -7.10
CA VAL A 131 -0.21 -4.07 -6.10
C VAL A 131 0.54 -2.80 -6.53
N LEU A 132 1.73 -2.93 -7.13
CA LEU A 132 2.46 -1.77 -7.69
C LEU A 132 1.65 -1.07 -8.79
N THR A 133 0.97 -1.85 -9.64
CA THR A 133 0.08 -1.31 -10.66
C THR A 133 -1.09 -0.57 -10.03
N GLN A 134 -1.73 -1.15 -9.01
CA GLN A 134 -2.83 -0.50 -8.27
C GLN A 134 -2.39 0.82 -7.62
N ILE A 135 -1.22 0.84 -6.95
CA ILE A 135 -0.68 2.04 -6.29
C ILE A 135 -0.41 3.13 -7.33
N LYS A 136 0.24 2.81 -8.43
CA LYS A 136 0.51 3.76 -9.51
C LYS A 136 -0.78 4.34 -10.09
N GLU A 137 -1.74 3.47 -10.38
CA GLU A 137 -3.01 3.88 -10.99
C GLU A 137 -3.86 4.73 -10.07
N VAL A 138 -3.89 4.42 -8.76
CA VAL A 138 -4.66 5.22 -7.80
C VAL A 138 -4.00 6.57 -7.54
N LEU A 139 -2.66 6.67 -7.56
CA LEU A 139 -1.96 7.95 -7.47
C LEU A 139 -2.18 8.82 -8.72
N ASP A 140 -2.19 8.22 -9.91
CA ASP A 140 -2.59 8.90 -11.14
C ASP A 140 -4.04 9.41 -11.08
N ALA A 141 -4.94 8.58 -10.53
CA ALA A 141 -6.34 8.95 -10.32
C ALA A 141 -6.48 10.10 -9.32
N TYR A 142 -5.71 10.07 -8.22
CA TYR A 142 -5.66 11.15 -7.24
C TYR A 142 -5.22 12.47 -7.88
N ALA A 143 -4.11 12.46 -8.62
CA ALA A 143 -3.58 13.65 -9.27
C ALA A 143 -4.56 14.28 -10.29
N ARG A 144 -5.37 13.45 -10.96
CA ARG A 144 -6.34 13.87 -11.99
C ARG A 144 -7.77 14.01 -11.47
N ARG A 145 -8.01 13.64 -10.21
CA ARG A 145 -9.37 13.57 -9.63
C ARG A 145 -10.28 12.64 -10.44
N ASP A 146 -9.72 11.53 -10.95
CA ASP A 146 -10.41 10.60 -11.83
C ASP A 146 -11.08 9.48 -11.01
N VAL A 147 -12.37 9.70 -10.72
CA VAL A 147 -13.19 8.73 -9.98
C VAL A 147 -13.35 7.41 -10.75
N ALA A 148 -13.47 7.46 -12.07
CA ALA A 148 -13.67 6.24 -12.86
C ALA A 148 -12.45 5.32 -12.76
N LYS A 149 -11.24 5.89 -12.84
CA LYS A 149 -9.98 5.16 -12.67
C LYS A 149 -9.80 4.67 -11.21
N ALA A 150 -10.13 5.49 -10.22
CA ALA A 150 -10.10 5.08 -8.82
C ALA A 150 -11.00 3.86 -8.56
N MET A 151 -12.22 3.85 -9.13
CA MET A 151 -13.15 2.73 -9.01
C MET A 151 -12.71 1.48 -9.78
N GLN A 152 -11.86 1.60 -10.80
CA GLN A 152 -11.21 0.44 -11.44
C GLN A 152 -10.21 -0.21 -10.48
N VAL A 153 -9.35 0.57 -9.81
CA VAL A 153 -8.42 0.06 -8.80
C VAL A 153 -9.17 -0.61 -7.65
N TRP A 154 -10.23 0.01 -7.16
CA TRP A 154 -11.07 -0.55 -6.07
C TRP A 154 -11.62 -1.94 -6.40
N ARG A 155 -12.03 -2.19 -7.66
CA ARG A 155 -12.53 -3.50 -8.10
C ARG A 155 -11.43 -4.51 -8.37
N ALA A 156 -10.24 -4.05 -8.78
CA ALA A 156 -9.13 -4.92 -9.13
C ALA A 156 -8.49 -5.64 -7.91
N ASP A 157 -8.87 -5.26 -6.72
CA ASP A 157 -8.37 -5.84 -5.48
C ASP A 157 -8.73 -7.33 -5.32
N GLU A 158 -9.84 -7.79 -5.88
CA GLU A 158 -10.22 -9.20 -5.89
C GLU A 158 -9.14 -10.11 -6.50
N GLU A 159 -8.35 -9.60 -7.45
CA GLU A 159 -7.26 -10.37 -8.08
C GLU A 159 -6.10 -10.58 -7.09
N VAL A 160 -5.75 -9.56 -6.32
CA VAL A 160 -4.72 -9.65 -5.26
C VAL A 160 -5.15 -10.65 -4.19
N ASP A 161 -6.40 -10.59 -3.75
CA ASP A 161 -6.99 -11.51 -2.79
C ASP A 161 -6.95 -12.97 -3.29
N ALA A 162 -7.27 -13.20 -4.57
CA ALA A 162 -7.24 -14.53 -5.17
C ALA A 162 -5.83 -15.13 -5.19
N VAL A 163 -4.81 -14.31 -5.51
CA VAL A 163 -3.40 -14.73 -5.48
C VAL A 163 -2.96 -15.03 -4.04
N ASN A 164 -3.32 -14.16 -3.07
CA ASN A 164 -3.02 -14.36 -1.66
C ASN A 164 -3.61 -15.68 -1.13
N ASN A 165 -4.88 -15.96 -1.45
CA ASN A 165 -5.55 -17.22 -1.08
C ASN A 165 -4.87 -18.46 -1.68
N SER A 166 -4.35 -18.34 -2.91
CA SER A 166 -3.61 -19.42 -3.56
C SER A 166 -2.26 -19.67 -2.88
N LEU A 167 -1.50 -18.60 -2.63
CA LEU A 167 -0.22 -18.66 -1.92
C LEU A 167 -0.37 -19.23 -0.51
N PHE A 168 -1.40 -18.82 0.21
CA PHE A 168 -1.69 -19.35 1.54
C PHE A 168 -1.84 -20.88 1.53
N ARG A 169 -2.66 -21.43 0.63
CA ARG A 169 -2.87 -22.88 0.52
C ARG A 169 -1.60 -23.63 0.10
N GLU A 170 -0.85 -23.05 -0.83
CA GLU A 170 0.42 -23.63 -1.28
C GLU A 170 1.45 -23.68 -0.16
N LEU A 171 1.62 -22.60 0.60
CA LEU A 171 2.54 -22.53 1.74
C LEU A 171 2.16 -23.53 2.83
N LEU A 172 0.87 -23.69 3.12
CA LEU A 172 0.40 -24.70 4.07
C LEU A 172 0.73 -26.12 3.59
N THR A 173 0.61 -26.41 2.30
CA THR A 173 1.01 -27.73 1.76
C THR A 173 2.48 -27.99 1.99
N TYR A 174 3.36 -27.03 1.71
CA TYR A 174 4.80 -27.18 1.99
C TYR A 174 5.12 -27.38 3.47
N MET A 175 4.39 -26.72 4.38
CA MET A 175 4.55 -26.93 5.83
C MET A 175 4.15 -28.34 6.25
N MET A 176 3.08 -28.90 5.63
CA MET A 176 2.60 -30.25 5.95
C MET A 176 3.50 -31.34 5.37
N GLU A 177 4.11 -31.11 4.21
CA GLU A 177 5.01 -32.07 3.56
C GLU A 177 6.33 -32.24 4.33
N ASP A 178 6.88 -31.13 4.85
CA ASP A 178 8.13 -31.15 5.60
C ASP A 178 8.14 -30.09 6.71
N PRO A 179 8.15 -30.51 7.99
CA PRO A 179 8.20 -29.56 9.12
C PRO A 179 9.39 -28.60 9.12
N ARG A 180 10.48 -28.91 8.41
CA ARG A 180 11.63 -28.01 8.26
C ARG A 180 11.29 -26.76 7.47
N ASN A 181 10.24 -26.80 6.66
CA ASN A 181 9.75 -25.66 5.88
C ASN A 181 8.93 -24.65 6.69
N ILE A 182 8.48 -25.01 7.90
CA ILE A 182 7.53 -24.18 8.68
C ILE A 182 8.05 -22.76 8.87
N SER A 183 9.32 -22.61 9.28
CA SER A 183 9.90 -21.28 9.52
C SER A 183 9.89 -20.42 8.26
N LEU A 184 10.44 -20.93 7.15
CA LEU A 184 10.49 -20.20 5.87
C LEU A 184 9.09 -19.89 5.37
N CYS A 185 8.19 -20.87 5.32
CA CYS A 185 6.83 -20.69 4.85
C CYS A 185 6.05 -19.68 5.69
N THR A 186 6.28 -19.65 7.01
CA THR A 186 5.69 -18.65 7.89
C THR A 186 6.14 -17.24 7.53
N HIS A 187 7.45 -17.02 7.28
CA HIS A 187 7.95 -15.72 6.83
C HIS A 187 7.35 -15.30 5.48
N LEU A 188 7.29 -16.22 4.50
CA LEU A 188 6.71 -15.94 3.17
C LEU A 188 5.20 -15.65 3.26
N LEU A 189 4.48 -16.35 4.13
CA LEU A 189 3.06 -16.12 4.38
C LEU A 189 2.82 -14.70 4.91
N PHE A 190 3.65 -14.23 5.83
CA PHE A 190 3.56 -12.86 6.30
C PHE A 190 4.00 -11.82 5.25
N CYS A 191 4.96 -12.16 4.37
CA CYS A 191 5.29 -11.29 3.23
C CYS A 191 4.09 -11.14 2.29
N ALA A 192 3.45 -12.25 1.90
CA ALA A 192 2.25 -12.22 1.07
C ALA A 192 1.12 -11.39 1.73
N LYS A 193 0.90 -11.58 3.04
CA LYS A 193 -0.12 -10.79 3.76
C LYS A 193 0.22 -9.30 3.85
N ASN A 194 1.49 -8.94 3.94
CA ASN A 194 1.88 -7.53 3.88
C ASN A 194 1.60 -6.93 2.49
N ILE A 195 1.85 -7.68 1.41
CA ILE A 195 1.57 -7.23 0.04
C ILE A 195 0.06 -7.07 -0.18
N GLU A 196 -0.76 -8.02 0.26
CA GLU A 196 -2.23 -7.90 0.20
C GLU A 196 -2.70 -6.63 0.93
N ARG A 197 -2.18 -6.35 2.14
CA ARG A 197 -2.54 -5.14 2.88
C ARG A 197 -2.11 -3.85 2.18
N MET A 198 -1.05 -3.87 1.37
CA MET A 198 -0.72 -2.71 0.52
C MET A 198 -1.81 -2.47 -0.53
N GLY A 199 -2.38 -3.51 -1.12
CA GLY A 199 -3.56 -3.45 -1.98
C GLY A 199 -4.77 -2.87 -1.25
N ASP A 200 -5.02 -3.31 0.00
CA ASP A 200 -6.04 -2.72 0.89
C ASP A 200 -5.87 -1.19 1.02
N HIS A 201 -4.64 -0.71 1.23
CA HIS A 201 -4.38 0.73 1.31
C HIS A 201 -4.56 1.45 -0.02
N ALA A 202 -4.23 0.83 -1.16
CA ALA A 202 -4.52 1.40 -2.47
C ALA A 202 -6.03 1.58 -2.70
N THR A 203 -6.85 0.63 -2.26
CA THR A 203 -8.32 0.77 -2.33
C THR A 203 -8.86 1.84 -1.37
N ASN A 204 -8.27 2.01 -0.17
CA ASN A 204 -8.62 3.12 0.74
C ASN A 204 -8.34 4.49 0.10
N ILE A 205 -7.24 4.60 -0.66
CA ILE A 205 -6.94 5.81 -1.44
C ILE A 205 -8.02 6.02 -2.51
N ALA A 206 -8.46 4.96 -3.21
CA ALA A 206 -9.52 5.05 -4.21
C ALA A 206 -10.85 5.55 -3.60
N GLU A 207 -11.24 5.03 -2.43
CA GLU A 207 -12.42 5.50 -1.68
C GLU A 207 -12.27 6.97 -1.24
N THR A 208 -11.04 7.38 -0.87
CA THR A 208 -10.75 8.77 -0.53
C THR A 208 -10.92 9.69 -1.74
N ILE A 209 -10.47 9.28 -2.94
CA ILE A 209 -10.68 10.03 -4.18
C ILE A 209 -12.17 10.18 -4.49
N TYR A 210 -12.93 9.09 -4.36
CA TYR A 210 -14.38 9.11 -4.52
C TYR A 210 -15.03 10.16 -3.60
N TYR A 211 -14.69 10.12 -2.29
CA TYR A 211 -15.17 11.08 -1.31
C TYR A 211 -14.78 12.53 -1.63
N MET A 212 -13.56 12.76 -2.10
CA MET A 212 -13.08 14.11 -2.44
C MET A 212 -13.89 14.73 -3.58
N VAL A 213 -14.24 13.94 -4.59
CA VAL A 213 -14.91 14.42 -5.81
C VAL A 213 -16.42 14.45 -5.63
N GLU A 214 -17.01 13.36 -5.17
CA GLU A 214 -18.47 13.22 -5.09
C GLU A 214 -19.04 13.84 -3.80
N GLY A 215 -18.27 13.92 -2.73
CA GLY A 215 -18.67 14.57 -1.47
C GLY A 215 -19.38 13.66 -0.48
N TYR A 216 -19.54 12.38 -0.77
CA TYR A 216 -20.11 11.38 0.12
C TYR A 216 -19.28 10.09 0.09
N ILE A 217 -19.45 9.24 1.10
CA ILE A 217 -18.74 7.97 1.23
C ILE A 217 -19.34 6.98 0.22
N LEU A 218 -18.48 6.12 -0.34
CA LEU A 218 -18.90 5.07 -1.25
C LEU A 218 -19.98 4.20 -0.56
N PRO A 219 -21.17 4.02 -1.17
CA PRO A 219 -22.29 3.33 -0.52
C PRO A 219 -22.14 1.81 -0.50
N ASP A 220 -21.31 1.26 -1.35
CA ASP A 220 -21.13 -0.18 -1.49
C ASP A 220 -20.04 -0.69 -0.55
N ASP A 221 -20.29 -1.85 0.06
CA ASP A 221 -19.25 -2.59 0.78
C ASP A 221 -18.21 -3.12 -0.22
N ARG A 222 -16.94 -2.97 0.13
CA ARG A 222 -15.82 -3.47 -0.66
C ARG A 222 -15.97 -4.98 -0.87
N PRO A 223 -15.87 -5.49 -2.11
CA PRO A 223 -15.75 -6.92 -2.35
C PRO A 223 -14.45 -7.43 -1.70
N LYS A 224 -14.55 -8.26 -0.69
CA LYS A 224 -13.39 -8.91 -0.06
C LYS A 224 -13.36 -10.38 -0.45
N GLY A 225 -12.31 -10.77 -1.17
CA GLY A 225 -12.05 -12.15 -1.57
C GLY A 225 -11.10 -12.90 -0.62
N ASP A 226 -10.52 -12.23 0.38
CA ASP A 226 -9.61 -12.87 1.33
C ASP A 226 -10.36 -13.81 2.29
N HIS A 227 -10.18 -15.12 2.10
CA HIS A 227 -10.73 -16.19 2.93
C HIS A 227 -9.68 -16.85 3.85
N THR A 228 -8.46 -16.30 3.94
CA THR A 228 -7.38 -16.91 4.72
C THR A 228 -7.72 -17.05 6.20
N SER A 229 -8.49 -16.11 6.76
CA SER A 229 -8.94 -16.14 8.17
C SER A 229 -10.01 -17.19 8.47
N THR A 230 -10.72 -17.70 7.45
CA THR A 230 -11.80 -18.68 7.58
C THR A 230 -11.45 -20.05 6.98
N THR A 231 -10.27 -20.18 6.38
CA THR A 231 -9.83 -21.43 5.76
C THR A 231 -9.56 -22.49 6.83
N ASN A 232 -10.37 -23.56 6.81
CA ASN A 232 -10.17 -24.73 7.66
C ASN A 232 -9.58 -25.86 6.82
N ILE A 233 -8.47 -26.42 7.28
CA ILE A 233 -7.85 -27.59 6.65
C ILE A 233 -8.27 -28.81 7.43
N PRO A 234 -9.14 -29.70 6.88
CA PRO A 234 -9.51 -30.91 7.56
C PRO A 234 -8.28 -31.83 7.70
N TYR A 235 -7.98 -32.23 8.94
CA TYR A 235 -7.04 -33.31 9.19
C TYR A 235 -7.54 -34.57 8.48
N ARG A 236 -6.83 -35.04 7.48
CA ARG A 236 -7.03 -36.42 7.00
C ARG A 236 -6.29 -37.32 7.98
N ASN A 237 -7.06 -38.10 8.77
CA ASN A 237 -6.56 -39.24 9.53
C ASN A 237 -6.04 -40.33 8.58
#